data_75ee150dc14e15abfa4796065780ae4e
#
_entry.id   75ee150dc14e15abfa4796065780ae4e
#
_cell.length_a   1.000
_cell.length_b   1.000
_cell.length_c   1.000
_cell.angle_alpha   90.00
_cell.angle_beta   90.00
_cell.angle_gamma   90.00
#
_symmetry.space_group_name_H-M   'P 1'
#
loop_
_entity.id
_entity.type
_entity.pdbx_description
1 polymer ?
#
loop_
_entity_poly.entity_id
_entity_poly.type
_entity_poly.pdbx_seq_one_letter_code
_entity_poly.pdbx_strand_id
1 'polypeptide(L)'
;MDFGDRLKQIRLKQGLSQEQLAEKIGVSRQAITKWETNRGLPDVENMIILAEIFKLTLDELVLQGKLSQEKKEENYESETVYDIDCDKHFDIRIGSARKMRICSCEDEKIHVKLQSDTLENLNSLYKVKIDEKKKRLDIVCENKKVISQFQAGNSLDIVIMLPRGYTEHCEIEATVKELYIEDLKMKRLEYDGDADFVYVKDTEGSLEFTGKTDYDITIDGICTQLDVNQWSAKTLVHVADISKYTVINKGRKCKVYYEEDGVTCEKTSDVNGENILTITYYHL
;
A
#
# COMPACT_ATOMS: atom_id res chain seq x y z
N MET A 1 -29.41 7.71 5.05
CA MET A 1 -30.01 7.50 3.70
C MET A 1 -30.08 6.01 3.47
N ASP A 2 -31.26 5.48 3.18
CA ASP A 2 -31.47 4.05 2.99
C ASP A 2 -31.01 3.59 1.61
N PHE A 3 -30.84 2.26 1.43
CA PHE A 3 -30.41 1.68 0.15
C PHE A 3 -31.26 2.15 -1.03
N GLY A 4 -32.58 2.18 -0.88
CA GLY A 4 -33.50 2.60 -1.94
C GLY A 4 -33.35 4.06 -2.34
N ASP A 5 -33.14 4.96 -1.39
CA ASP A 5 -32.89 6.37 -1.67
C ASP A 5 -31.59 6.54 -2.46
N ARG A 6 -30.58 5.75 -2.11
CA ARG A 6 -29.28 5.76 -2.78
C ARG A 6 -29.40 5.22 -4.20
N LEU A 7 -30.02 4.06 -4.37
CA LEU A 7 -30.27 3.48 -5.69
C LEU A 7 -30.96 4.48 -6.61
N LYS A 8 -32.00 5.16 -6.10
CA LYS A 8 -32.71 6.20 -6.83
C LYS A 8 -31.82 7.38 -7.22
N GLN A 9 -30.96 7.85 -6.28
CA GLN A 9 -30.03 8.95 -6.59
C GLN A 9 -29.00 8.56 -7.64
N ILE A 10 -28.40 7.36 -7.55
CA ILE A 10 -27.42 6.89 -8.53
C ILE A 10 -28.07 6.76 -9.91
N ARG A 11 -29.24 6.16 -9.98
CA ARG A 11 -30.01 6.04 -11.22
C ARG A 11 -30.28 7.41 -11.86
N LEU A 12 -30.73 8.37 -11.07
CA LEU A 12 -31.04 9.73 -11.55
C LEU A 12 -29.78 10.47 -12.03
N LYS A 13 -28.64 10.30 -11.35
CA LYS A 13 -27.35 10.85 -11.79
C LYS A 13 -26.91 10.28 -13.14
N GLN A 14 -27.24 9.03 -13.41
CA GLN A 14 -26.97 8.38 -14.70
C GLN A 14 -28.04 8.70 -15.78
N GLY A 15 -29.02 9.54 -15.47
CA GLY A 15 -30.07 9.93 -16.39
C GLY A 15 -31.06 8.79 -16.77
N LEU A 16 -31.10 7.71 -15.98
CA LEU A 16 -31.93 6.54 -16.26
C LEU A 16 -33.33 6.67 -15.66
N SER A 17 -34.35 6.24 -16.40
CA SER A 17 -35.70 5.99 -15.83
C SER A 17 -35.72 4.65 -15.08
N GLN A 18 -36.70 4.42 -14.22
CA GLN A 18 -36.89 3.12 -13.55
C GLN A 18 -37.11 1.98 -14.56
N GLU A 19 -37.77 2.24 -15.68
CA GLU A 19 -37.99 1.30 -16.77
C GLU A 19 -36.66 0.92 -17.43
N GLN A 20 -35.83 1.91 -17.78
CA GLN A 20 -34.53 1.70 -18.40
C GLN A 20 -33.55 0.95 -17.48
N LEU A 21 -33.59 1.22 -16.17
CA LEU A 21 -32.78 0.47 -15.23
C LEU A 21 -33.27 -0.98 -15.12
N ALA A 22 -34.57 -1.19 -15.05
CA ALA A 22 -35.19 -2.52 -14.98
C ALA A 22 -34.83 -3.38 -16.20
N GLU A 23 -34.88 -2.79 -17.39
CA GLU A 23 -34.48 -3.46 -18.65
C GLU A 23 -32.99 -3.86 -18.65
N LYS A 24 -32.10 -2.97 -18.17
CA LYS A 24 -30.66 -3.24 -18.08
C LYS A 24 -30.30 -4.40 -17.13
N ILE A 25 -31.06 -4.55 -16.05
CA ILE A 25 -30.84 -5.60 -15.04
C ILE A 25 -31.58 -6.89 -15.40
N GLY A 26 -32.62 -6.81 -16.25
CA GLY A 26 -33.47 -7.96 -16.58
C GLY A 26 -34.58 -8.21 -15.55
N VAL A 27 -35.04 -7.17 -14.84
CA VAL A 27 -36.11 -7.27 -13.84
C VAL A 27 -37.34 -6.43 -14.22
N SER A 28 -38.43 -6.56 -13.48
CA SER A 28 -39.60 -5.70 -13.70
C SER A 28 -39.39 -4.29 -13.13
N ARG A 29 -39.99 -3.27 -13.74
CA ARG A 29 -40.02 -1.91 -13.17
C ARG A 29 -40.55 -1.89 -11.73
N GLN A 30 -41.50 -2.77 -11.41
CA GLN A 30 -42.04 -2.89 -10.05
C GLN A 30 -40.95 -3.32 -9.04
N ALA A 31 -39.98 -4.16 -9.44
CA ALA A 31 -38.86 -4.54 -8.60
C ALA A 31 -38.02 -3.30 -8.27
N ILE A 32 -37.66 -2.49 -9.26
CA ILE A 32 -36.92 -1.23 -9.05
C ILE A 32 -37.70 -0.29 -8.11
N THR A 33 -39.02 -0.12 -8.35
CA THR A 33 -39.85 0.71 -7.47
C THR A 33 -39.86 0.20 -6.03
N LYS A 34 -39.92 -1.13 -5.84
CA LYS A 34 -39.92 -1.75 -4.53
C LYS A 34 -38.58 -1.52 -3.81
N TRP A 35 -37.47 -1.62 -4.52
CA TRP A 35 -36.13 -1.36 -3.99
C TRP A 35 -35.93 0.12 -3.65
N GLU A 36 -36.29 1.03 -4.55
CA GLU A 36 -36.15 2.48 -4.35
C GLU A 36 -37.07 3.05 -3.26
N THR A 37 -38.13 2.33 -2.87
CA THR A 37 -39.03 2.72 -1.79
C THR A 37 -38.74 1.95 -0.49
N ASN A 38 -37.62 1.25 -0.39
CA ASN A 38 -37.22 0.46 0.78
C ASN A 38 -38.24 -0.61 1.21
N ARG A 39 -39.08 -1.08 0.27
CA ARG A 39 -40.05 -2.17 0.50
C ARG A 39 -39.47 -3.56 0.21
N GLY A 40 -38.20 -3.66 -0.07
CA GLY A 40 -37.43 -4.86 -0.30
C GLY A 40 -36.02 -4.52 -0.81
N LEU A 41 -35.14 -5.48 -0.76
CA LEU A 41 -33.78 -5.37 -1.29
C LEU A 41 -33.63 -6.25 -2.53
N PRO A 42 -32.74 -5.92 -3.47
CA PRO A 42 -32.31 -6.85 -4.49
C PRO A 42 -31.64 -8.08 -3.85
N ASP A 43 -31.70 -9.21 -4.51
CA ASP A 43 -30.84 -10.33 -4.18
C ASP A 43 -29.38 -10.05 -4.57
N VAL A 44 -28.46 -10.95 -4.18
CA VAL A 44 -27.02 -10.75 -4.38
C VAL A 44 -26.65 -10.64 -5.86
N GLU A 45 -27.31 -11.42 -6.73
CA GLU A 45 -27.04 -11.40 -8.17
C GLU A 45 -27.43 -10.04 -8.76
N ASN A 46 -28.60 -9.53 -8.43
CA ASN A 46 -29.05 -8.21 -8.85
C ASN A 46 -28.19 -7.07 -8.26
N MET A 47 -27.65 -7.23 -7.04
CA MET A 47 -26.73 -6.26 -6.46
C MET A 47 -25.40 -6.20 -7.23
N ILE A 48 -24.87 -7.35 -7.69
CA ILE A 48 -23.68 -7.41 -8.52
C ILE A 48 -23.91 -6.71 -9.86
N ILE A 49 -25.02 -6.99 -10.54
CA ILE A 49 -25.39 -6.38 -11.82
C ILE A 49 -25.55 -4.85 -11.66
N LEU A 50 -26.19 -4.41 -10.57
CA LEU A 50 -26.33 -2.97 -10.25
C LEU A 50 -24.95 -2.30 -10.07
N ALA A 51 -24.05 -2.94 -9.34
CA ALA A 51 -22.71 -2.44 -9.11
C ALA A 51 -21.93 -2.31 -10.45
N GLU A 52 -22.01 -3.30 -11.32
CA GLU A 52 -21.40 -3.25 -12.66
C GLU A 52 -21.99 -2.14 -13.54
N ILE A 53 -23.32 -2.02 -13.61
CA ILE A 53 -24.00 -0.98 -14.42
C ILE A 53 -23.59 0.42 -13.97
N PHE A 54 -23.47 0.63 -12.67
CA PHE A 54 -23.11 1.92 -12.08
C PHE A 54 -21.61 2.14 -11.94
N LYS A 55 -20.77 1.15 -12.27
CA LYS A 55 -19.32 1.14 -12.09
C LYS A 55 -18.92 1.44 -10.64
N LEU A 56 -19.57 0.76 -9.71
CA LEU A 56 -19.35 0.85 -8.27
C LEU A 56 -18.94 -0.52 -7.74
N THR A 57 -18.27 -0.55 -6.62
CA THR A 57 -18.12 -1.79 -5.83
C THR A 57 -19.44 -2.12 -5.10
N LEU A 58 -19.62 -3.37 -4.70
CA LEU A 58 -20.78 -3.76 -3.88
C LEU A 58 -20.86 -2.96 -2.57
N ASP A 59 -19.71 -2.71 -1.96
CA ASP A 59 -19.61 -1.91 -0.75
C ASP A 59 -20.08 -0.47 -0.99
N GLU A 60 -19.68 0.13 -2.09
CA GLU A 60 -20.15 1.46 -2.49
C GLU A 60 -21.62 1.49 -2.81
N LEU A 61 -22.20 0.43 -3.32
CA LEU A 61 -23.62 0.33 -3.61
C LEU A 61 -24.45 0.15 -2.31
N VAL A 62 -24.00 -0.68 -1.37
CA VAL A 62 -24.75 -1.14 -0.20
C VAL A 62 -24.48 -0.29 1.04
N LEU A 63 -23.23 0.19 1.24
CA LEU A 63 -22.89 0.97 2.41
C LEU A 63 -23.50 2.36 2.36
N GLN A 64 -24.43 2.59 3.28
CA GLN A 64 -25.11 3.85 3.47
C GLN A 64 -24.13 5.02 3.57
N GLY A 65 -24.28 5.98 2.65
CA GLY A 65 -24.03 7.40 2.92
C GLY A 65 -22.67 7.86 3.44
N LYS A 66 -21.64 6.99 3.53
CA LYS A 66 -20.29 7.41 3.93
C LYS A 66 -19.41 7.89 2.76
N LEU A 67 -19.86 7.77 1.51
CA LEU A 67 -19.04 8.11 0.32
C LEU A 67 -19.54 9.33 -0.49
N SER A 68 -20.58 10.07 -0.06
CA SER A 68 -21.04 11.26 -0.77
C SER A 68 -21.47 12.44 0.12
N GLN A 69 -21.06 12.49 1.35
CA GLN A 69 -20.61 13.76 1.91
C GLN A 69 -19.16 13.89 1.44
N GLU A 70 -18.74 15.06 0.94
CA GLU A 70 -17.39 15.51 1.16
C GLU A 70 -17.13 15.25 2.66
N LYS A 71 -16.61 14.06 2.99
CA LYS A 71 -15.86 13.93 4.20
C LYS A 71 -14.78 15.00 4.00
N LYS A 72 -14.84 16.09 4.74
CA LYS A 72 -13.59 16.56 5.32
C LYS A 72 -12.95 15.27 5.76
N GLU A 73 -11.91 14.84 5.07
CA GLU A 73 -11.04 13.80 5.53
C GLU A 73 -10.55 14.30 6.88
N GLU A 74 -11.26 13.94 7.93
CA GLU A 74 -10.74 14.07 9.29
C GLU A 74 -9.66 13.00 9.35
N ASN A 75 -8.52 13.32 8.74
CA ASN A 75 -7.33 12.53 8.92
C ASN A 75 -6.89 12.74 10.36
N TYR A 76 -7.12 11.73 11.16
CA TYR A 76 -6.55 11.68 12.50
C TYR A 76 -5.05 11.50 12.36
N GLU A 77 -4.28 12.41 12.95
CA GLU A 77 -2.84 12.42 12.85
C GLU A 77 -2.18 12.41 14.22
N SER A 78 -1.04 11.77 14.29
CA SER A 78 -0.12 11.81 15.43
C SER A 78 1.30 11.86 14.89
N GLU A 79 2.11 12.78 15.39
CA GLU A 79 3.50 12.91 14.99
C GLU A 79 4.42 12.80 16.20
N THR A 80 5.50 12.04 16.03
CA THR A 80 6.63 11.96 16.96
C THR A 80 7.86 12.44 16.23
N VAL A 81 8.56 13.40 16.79
CA VAL A 81 9.77 14.01 16.22
C VAL A 81 10.93 13.76 17.17
N TYR A 82 12.10 13.43 16.61
CA TYR A 82 13.31 13.17 17.37
C TYR A 82 14.54 13.75 16.68
N ASP A 83 15.30 14.57 17.41
CA ASP A 83 16.54 15.17 16.90
C ASP A 83 17.65 14.10 16.83
N ILE A 84 18.47 14.17 15.77
CA ILE A 84 19.62 13.28 15.55
C ILE A 84 20.85 14.11 15.20
N ASP A 85 22.02 13.73 15.72
CA ASP A 85 23.25 14.51 15.61
C ASP A 85 24.38 13.79 14.86
N CYS A 86 24.21 12.53 14.52
CA CYS A 86 25.21 11.73 13.80
C CYS A 86 24.59 10.51 13.10
N ASP A 87 25.37 9.90 12.23
CA ASP A 87 24.99 8.68 11.53
C ASP A 87 24.58 7.56 12.49
N LYS A 88 23.44 6.97 12.23
CA LYS A 88 22.89 5.84 12.99
C LYS A 88 22.50 4.69 12.07
N HIS A 89 22.53 3.52 12.65
CA HIS A 89 21.79 2.36 12.18
C HIS A 89 20.38 2.43 12.73
N PHE A 90 19.39 2.49 11.88
CA PHE A 90 17.97 2.52 12.25
C PHE A 90 17.41 1.10 12.29
N ASP A 91 16.75 0.75 13.38
CA ASP A 91 15.97 -0.47 13.55
C ASP A 91 14.51 -0.08 13.79
N ILE A 92 13.69 -0.31 12.79
CA ILE A 92 12.30 0.16 12.75
C ILE A 92 11.37 -1.04 12.86
N ARG A 93 10.58 -1.11 13.92
CA ARG A 93 9.60 -2.16 14.14
C ARG A 93 8.20 -1.60 14.16
N ILE A 94 7.48 -1.98 13.13
CA ILE A 94 6.08 -1.62 12.93
C ILE A 94 5.30 -2.93 12.90
N GLY A 95 4.25 -3.04 13.63
CA GLY A 95 3.37 -4.20 13.50
C GLY A 95 2.66 -4.20 12.14
N SER A 96 1.33 -4.23 12.12
CA SER A 96 0.55 -4.13 10.88
C SER A 96 0.15 -2.70 10.60
N ALA A 97 0.21 -2.29 9.32
CA ALA A 97 -0.35 -1.04 8.81
C ALA A 97 -0.93 -1.23 7.41
N ARG A 98 -1.83 -0.35 6.98
CA ARG A 98 -2.36 -0.34 5.63
C ARG A 98 -1.28 0.12 4.65
N LYS A 99 -0.65 1.24 4.97
CA LYS A 99 0.38 1.86 4.16
C LYS A 99 1.57 2.28 5.02
N MET A 100 2.76 2.06 4.51
CA MET A 100 3.99 2.61 5.06
C MET A 100 4.73 3.36 3.97
N ARG A 101 5.15 4.58 4.29
CA ARG A 101 6.07 5.36 3.46
C ARG A 101 7.32 5.64 4.26
N ILE A 102 8.48 5.42 3.65
CA ILE A 102 9.78 5.84 4.17
C ILE A 102 10.46 6.72 3.12
N CYS A 103 10.89 7.91 3.53
CA CYS A 103 11.51 8.88 2.65
C CYS A 103 12.52 9.75 3.39
N SER A 104 13.28 10.57 2.66
CA SER A 104 14.18 11.55 3.26
C SER A 104 13.45 12.82 3.70
N CYS A 105 14.05 13.56 4.64
CA CYS A 105 13.73 14.95 4.95
C CYS A 105 15.01 15.81 4.96
N GLU A 106 14.81 17.12 4.86
CA GLU A 106 15.93 18.09 4.75
C GLU A 106 16.40 18.58 6.13
N ASP A 107 15.63 18.36 7.18
CA ASP A 107 16.03 18.72 8.54
C ASP A 107 16.80 17.58 9.23
N GLU A 108 17.38 17.87 10.39
CA GLU A 108 18.18 16.91 11.18
C GLU A 108 17.29 16.13 12.17
N LYS A 109 16.07 15.77 11.74
CA LYS A 109 15.09 15.12 12.61
C LYS A 109 14.49 13.87 11.95
N ILE A 110 14.18 12.92 12.80
CA ILE A 110 13.34 11.79 12.43
C ILE A 110 11.89 12.18 12.71
N HIS A 111 11.03 11.98 11.72
CA HIS A 111 9.60 12.17 11.88
C HIS A 111 8.89 10.83 11.71
N VAL A 112 8.07 10.47 12.68
CA VAL A 112 7.18 9.32 12.61
C VAL A 112 5.75 9.82 12.69
N LYS A 113 5.04 9.78 11.58
CA LYS A 113 3.64 10.20 11.47
C LYS A 113 2.74 8.98 11.38
N LEU A 114 1.73 8.94 12.20
CA LEU A 114 0.64 7.99 12.13
C LEU A 114 -0.58 8.72 11.61
N GLN A 115 -1.27 8.15 10.63
CA GLN A 115 -2.45 8.74 9.99
C GLN A 115 -3.54 7.68 9.87
N SER A 116 -4.79 8.09 9.98
CA SER A 116 -5.94 7.22 9.76
C SER A 116 -7.18 8.02 9.40
N ASP A 117 -8.00 7.47 8.53
CA ASP A 117 -9.31 7.99 8.17
C ASP A 117 -10.44 7.45 9.08
N THR A 118 -10.14 6.46 9.93
CA THR A 118 -11.13 5.76 10.75
C THR A 118 -10.74 5.61 12.22
N LEU A 119 -9.44 5.62 12.54
CA LEU A 119 -8.94 5.44 13.91
C LEU A 119 -8.74 6.80 14.58
N GLU A 120 -9.69 7.18 15.41
CA GLU A 120 -9.60 8.39 16.24
C GLU A 120 -8.55 8.23 17.36
N ASN A 121 -8.01 9.34 17.84
CA ASN A 121 -7.12 9.39 19.00
C ASN A 121 -5.89 8.45 18.89
N LEU A 122 -5.16 8.49 17.77
CA LEU A 122 -4.00 7.64 17.50
C LEU A 122 -2.97 7.61 18.64
N ASN A 123 -2.77 8.72 19.35
CA ASN A 123 -1.90 8.82 20.54
C ASN A 123 -2.34 7.92 21.69
N SER A 124 -3.62 7.59 21.80
CA SER A 124 -4.13 6.65 22.79
C SER A 124 -4.06 5.20 22.32
N LEU A 125 -4.09 4.96 21.03
CA LEU A 125 -4.03 3.62 20.42
C LEU A 125 -2.61 3.12 20.24
N TYR A 126 -1.69 4.03 19.91
CA TYR A 126 -0.28 3.74 19.62
C TYR A 126 0.66 4.51 20.51
N LYS A 127 1.85 3.96 20.68
CA LYS A 127 2.99 4.63 21.29
C LYS A 127 4.20 4.44 20.39
N VAL A 128 4.73 5.53 19.86
CA VAL A 128 6.04 5.53 19.19
C VAL A 128 7.10 5.66 20.27
N LYS A 129 8.00 4.71 20.33
CA LYS A 129 9.18 4.69 21.21
C LYS A 129 10.41 4.86 20.35
N ILE A 130 11.27 5.76 20.74
CA ILE A 130 12.58 5.96 20.15
C ILE A 130 13.61 5.74 21.24
N ASP A 131 14.50 4.77 21.05
CA ASP A 131 15.57 4.41 21.99
C ASP A 131 16.91 4.55 21.27
N GLU A 132 17.66 5.58 21.66
CA GLU A 132 18.94 5.89 21.05
C GLU A 132 20.08 5.24 21.82
N LYS A 133 20.93 4.50 21.11
CA LYS A 133 22.20 3.96 21.54
C LYS A 133 23.32 4.58 20.72
N LYS A 134 24.57 4.43 21.13
CA LYS A 134 25.73 5.09 20.52
C LYS A 134 25.75 5.07 18.98
N LYS A 135 25.40 3.93 18.36
CA LYS A 135 25.40 3.76 16.88
C LYS A 135 24.09 3.24 16.31
N ARG A 136 23.09 3.02 17.14
CA ARG A 136 21.80 2.43 16.77
C ARG A 136 20.66 3.26 17.33
N LEU A 137 19.61 3.37 16.57
CA LEU A 137 18.40 4.03 16.97
C LEU A 137 17.22 3.11 16.66
N ASP A 138 16.57 2.64 17.74
CA ASP A 138 15.41 1.77 17.65
C ASP A 138 14.15 2.62 17.60
N ILE A 139 13.31 2.44 16.57
CA ILE A 139 11.99 3.06 16.42
C ILE A 139 10.94 1.97 16.49
N VAL A 140 10.12 1.99 17.54
CA VAL A 140 9.08 0.98 17.72
C VAL A 140 7.71 1.62 17.80
N CYS A 141 6.83 1.25 16.88
CA CYS A 141 5.43 1.64 16.91
C CYS A 141 4.62 0.57 17.65
N GLU A 142 4.40 0.77 18.95
CA GLU A 142 3.64 -0.17 19.77
C GLU A 142 2.14 0.08 19.69
N ASN A 143 1.39 -0.91 19.25
CA ASN A 143 -0.06 -0.97 19.45
C ASN A 143 -0.33 -1.28 20.94
N LYS A 144 -1.07 -0.43 21.62
CA LYS A 144 -1.46 -0.64 23.03
C LYS A 144 -2.50 -1.76 23.22
N LYS A 145 -2.62 -2.68 22.27
CA LYS A 145 -3.55 -3.83 22.23
C LYS A 145 -5.03 -3.41 22.22
N VAL A 146 -5.32 -2.22 21.75
CA VAL A 146 -6.70 -1.70 21.63
C VAL A 146 -7.33 -2.13 20.31
N ILE A 147 -6.52 -2.23 19.24
CA ILE A 147 -6.98 -2.63 17.91
C ILE A 147 -6.27 -3.90 17.45
N SER A 148 -6.96 -4.71 16.63
CA SER A 148 -6.37 -5.90 16.05
C SER A 148 -5.37 -5.57 14.94
N GLN A 149 -4.48 -6.53 14.61
CA GLN A 149 -3.60 -6.39 13.44
C GLN A 149 -4.39 -6.21 12.14
N PHE A 150 -5.51 -6.88 12.01
CA PHE A 150 -6.41 -6.74 10.86
C PHE A 150 -6.96 -5.30 10.74
N GLN A 151 -7.39 -4.70 11.84
CA GLN A 151 -7.86 -3.31 11.82
C GLN A 151 -6.72 -2.33 11.47
N ALA A 152 -5.54 -2.52 12.08
CA ALA A 152 -4.36 -1.73 11.75
C ALA A 152 -4.00 -1.84 10.27
N GLY A 153 -3.94 -3.08 9.74
CA GLY A 153 -3.66 -3.36 8.34
C GLY A 153 -4.69 -2.81 7.34
N ASN A 154 -5.85 -2.33 7.80
CA ASN A 154 -6.86 -1.71 6.95
C ASN A 154 -7.02 -0.20 7.14
N SER A 155 -6.47 0.36 8.22
CA SER A 155 -6.83 1.71 8.64
C SER A 155 -5.66 2.60 9.04
N LEU A 156 -4.49 2.04 9.32
CA LEU A 156 -3.33 2.80 9.77
C LEU A 156 -2.37 3.05 8.61
N ASP A 157 -2.03 4.31 8.39
CA ASP A 157 -0.94 4.73 7.50
C ASP A 157 0.20 5.28 8.36
N ILE A 158 1.43 4.95 7.97
CA ILE A 158 2.65 5.36 8.67
C ILE A 158 3.59 6.03 7.69
N VAL A 159 4.08 7.21 8.05
CA VAL A 159 5.12 7.91 7.30
C VAL A 159 6.33 8.09 8.20
N ILE A 160 7.48 7.59 7.76
CA ILE A 160 8.77 7.77 8.44
C ILE A 160 9.66 8.60 7.53
N MET A 161 10.08 9.75 8.03
CA MET A 161 11.02 10.61 7.32
C MET A 161 12.35 10.57 8.08
N LEU A 162 13.41 10.26 7.35
CA LEU A 162 14.76 10.14 7.88
C LEU A 162 15.62 11.32 7.38
N PRO A 163 16.45 11.92 8.23
CA PRO A 163 17.28 13.03 7.85
C PRO A 163 18.29 12.64 6.78
N ARG A 164 18.37 13.41 5.71
CA ARG A 164 19.31 13.20 4.61
C ARG A 164 20.74 13.31 5.11
N GLY A 165 21.56 12.31 4.82
CA GLY A 165 22.98 12.28 5.20
C GLY A 165 23.30 11.61 6.53
N TYR A 166 22.31 11.27 7.36
CA TYR A 166 22.50 10.55 8.64
C TYR A 166 22.04 9.09 8.60
N THR A 167 21.65 8.59 7.45
CA THR A 167 21.09 7.25 7.29
C THR A 167 22.03 6.37 6.47
N GLU A 168 22.86 5.59 7.13
CA GLU A 168 23.72 4.62 6.45
C GLU A 168 23.03 3.27 6.26
N HIS A 169 22.34 2.80 7.29
CA HIS A 169 21.72 1.48 7.34
C HIS A 169 20.36 1.55 8.04
N CYS A 170 19.38 0.89 7.45
CA CYS A 170 18.02 0.83 7.98
C CYS A 170 17.48 -0.59 7.88
N GLU A 171 17.08 -1.16 9.02
CA GLU A 171 16.35 -2.43 9.11
C GLU A 171 14.90 -2.14 9.46
N ILE A 172 13.96 -2.73 8.73
CA ILE A 172 12.52 -2.53 8.91
C ILE A 172 11.86 -3.89 9.06
N GLU A 173 11.12 -4.06 10.15
CA GLU A 173 10.23 -5.19 10.37
C GLU A 173 8.77 -4.69 10.37
N ALA A 174 8.00 -5.06 9.33
CA ALA A 174 6.61 -4.61 9.18
C ALA A 174 5.77 -5.58 8.35
N THR A 175 4.44 -5.54 8.55
CA THR A 175 3.46 -6.17 7.68
C THR A 175 2.51 -5.09 7.16
N VAL A 176 2.56 -4.81 5.86
CA VAL A 176 1.77 -3.73 5.24
C VAL A 176 1.11 -4.20 3.96
N LYS A 177 0.10 -3.48 3.48
CA LYS A 177 -0.43 -3.71 2.13
C LYS A 177 0.39 -2.96 1.09
N GLU A 178 0.72 -1.72 1.39
CA GLU A 178 1.44 -0.84 0.48
C GLU A 178 2.70 -0.29 1.16
N LEU A 179 3.86 -0.53 0.55
CA LEU A 179 5.16 -0.01 0.98
C LEU A 179 5.70 0.96 -0.06
N TYR A 180 6.00 2.17 0.35
CA TYR A 180 6.62 3.21 -0.47
C TYR A 180 8.00 3.55 0.09
N ILE A 181 9.02 3.44 -0.75
CA ILE A 181 10.42 3.79 -0.46
C ILE A 181 10.82 4.84 -1.47
N GLU A 182 10.98 6.08 -1.02
CA GLU A 182 11.11 7.21 -1.93
C GLU A 182 12.23 8.17 -1.50
N ASP A 183 13.00 8.65 -2.47
CA ASP A 183 14.01 9.70 -2.29
C ASP A 183 14.99 9.39 -1.15
N LEU A 184 15.49 8.17 -1.09
CA LEU A 184 16.46 7.73 -0.08
C LEU A 184 17.86 7.58 -0.67
N LYS A 185 18.86 8.00 0.10
CA LYS A 185 20.25 7.74 -0.19
C LYS A 185 20.91 7.13 1.03
N MET A 186 21.19 5.82 0.96
CA MET A 186 21.75 5.06 2.07
C MET A 186 22.60 3.90 1.56
N LYS A 187 23.43 3.32 2.41
CA LYS A 187 24.23 2.15 2.03
C LYS A 187 23.35 0.91 1.88
N ARG A 188 22.42 0.69 2.81
CA ARG A 188 21.57 -0.49 2.83
C ARG A 188 20.25 -0.25 3.56
N LEU A 189 19.17 -0.73 2.97
CA LEU A 189 17.87 -0.88 3.61
C LEU A 189 17.46 -2.35 3.51
N GLU A 190 17.12 -2.94 4.66
CA GLU A 190 16.59 -4.30 4.77
C GLU A 190 15.14 -4.22 5.23
N TYR A 191 14.26 -4.86 4.49
CA TYR A 191 12.84 -5.00 4.85
C TYR A 191 12.55 -6.48 5.10
N ASP A 192 12.15 -6.82 6.32
CA ASP A 192 11.71 -8.15 6.72
C ASP A 192 10.21 -8.11 7.05
N GLY A 193 9.42 -8.76 6.22
CA GLY A 193 7.97 -8.79 6.40
C GLY A 193 7.18 -8.97 5.13
N ASP A 194 5.88 -8.69 5.20
CA ASP A 194 4.95 -8.88 4.11
C ASP A 194 4.48 -7.53 3.56
N ALA A 195 4.41 -7.40 2.23
CA ALA A 195 3.85 -6.27 1.53
C ALA A 195 3.17 -6.73 0.24
N ASP A 196 1.89 -6.40 0.04
CA ASP A 196 1.17 -6.77 -1.19
C ASP A 196 1.71 -6.00 -2.39
N PHE A 197 2.05 -4.72 -2.18
CA PHE A 197 2.58 -3.82 -3.19
C PHE A 197 3.77 -3.02 -2.63
N VAL A 198 4.85 -2.95 -3.42
CA VAL A 198 6.06 -2.18 -3.11
C VAL A 198 6.34 -1.19 -4.23
N TYR A 199 6.48 0.07 -3.88
CA TYR A 199 6.86 1.12 -4.81
C TYR A 199 8.19 1.72 -4.38
N VAL A 200 9.19 1.64 -5.25
CA VAL A 200 10.54 2.19 -5.03
C VAL A 200 10.76 3.33 -6.01
N LYS A 201 11.08 4.51 -5.50
CA LYS A 201 11.34 5.68 -6.32
C LYS A 201 12.59 6.42 -5.89
N ASP A 202 13.44 6.76 -6.86
CA ASP A 202 14.64 7.60 -6.69
C ASP A 202 15.46 7.25 -5.43
N THR A 203 15.82 5.95 -5.30
CA THR A 203 16.50 5.41 -4.11
C THR A 203 17.86 4.86 -4.47
N GLU A 204 18.91 5.43 -3.86
CA GLU A 204 20.29 5.00 -4.05
C GLU A 204 20.76 4.10 -2.89
N GLY A 205 21.46 3.01 -3.22
CA GLY A 205 21.99 2.04 -2.28
C GLY A 205 21.46 0.63 -2.51
N SER A 206 21.67 -0.26 -1.55
CA SER A 206 21.19 -1.64 -1.61
C SER A 206 19.88 -1.77 -0.85
N LEU A 207 18.85 -2.24 -1.54
CA LEU A 207 17.56 -2.61 -0.95
C LEU A 207 17.49 -4.14 -0.88
N GLU A 208 17.14 -4.69 0.27
CA GLU A 208 16.91 -6.11 0.45
C GLU A 208 15.54 -6.36 1.04
N PHE A 209 14.76 -7.18 0.36
CA PHE A 209 13.44 -7.62 0.81
C PHE A 209 13.49 -9.10 1.17
N THR A 210 13.00 -9.41 2.36
CA THR A 210 12.88 -10.78 2.86
C THR A 210 11.45 -11.04 3.29
N GLY A 211 10.80 -12.05 2.71
CA GLY A 211 9.39 -12.29 2.99
C GLY A 211 8.91 -13.68 2.61
N LYS A 212 7.65 -13.97 3.00
CA LYS A 212 6.99 -15.26 2.75
C LYS A 212 5.76 -15.15 1.86
N THR A 213 5.31 -13.94 1.59
CA THR A 213 4.18 -13.64 0.70
C THR A 213 4.66 -13.18 -0.66
N ASP A 214 3.76 -13.15 -1.63
CA ASP A 214 4.04 -12.63 -2.96
C ASP A 214 4.36 -11.12 -2.88
N TYR A 215 5.35 -10.68 -3.65
CA TYR A 215 5.65 -9.26 -3.83
C TYR A 215 5.31 -8.81 -5.25
N ASP A 216 4.70 -7.64 -5.36
CA ASP A 216 4.55 -6.87 -6.59
C ASP A 216 5.32 -5.55 -6.42
N ILE A 217 6.49 -5.45 -7.09
CA ILE A 217 7.46 -4.37 -6.91
C ILE A 217 7.51 -3.51 -8.16
N THR A 218 7.20 -2.24 -8.04
CA THR A 218 7.39 -1.25 -9.11
C THR A 218 8.57 -0.35 -8.79
N ILE A 219 9.50 -0.22 -9.75
CA ILE A 219 10.67 0.66 -9.65
C ILE A 219 10.49 1.83 -10.63
N ASP A 220 10.43 3.04 -10.09
CA ASP A 220 10.35 4.30 -10.83
C ASP A 220 11.61 5.14 -10.54
N GLY A 221 12.27 5.62 -11.59
CA GLY A 221 13.51 6.37 -11.48
C GLY A 221 14.72 5.50 -11.12
N ILE A 222 15.50 5.93 -10.12
CA ILE A 222 16.73 5.29 -9.71
C ILE A 222 16.47 4.24 -8.62
N CYS A 223 16.99 3.02 -8.82
CA CYS A 223 17.18 2.02 -7.78
C CYS A 223 18.50 1.30 -8.09
N THR A 224 19.51 1.52 -7.25
CA THR A 224 20.87 1.05 -7.56
C THR A 224 21.02 -0.47 -7.45
N GLN A 225 20.48 -1.04 -6.39
CA GLN A 225 20.49 -2.48 -6.17
C GLN A 225 19.20 -2.92 -5.46
N LEU A 226 18.58 -3.96 -5.98
CA LEU A 226 17.43 -4.60 -5.38
C LEU A 226 17.68 -6.11 -5.25
N ASP A 227 17.69 -6.63 -4.04
CA ASP A 227 17.76 -8.04 -3.73
C ASP A 227 16.44 -8.50 -3.08
N VAL A 228 15.82 -9.53 -3.63
CA VAL A 228 14.58 -10.11 -3.11
C VAL A 228 14.80 -11.56 -2.73
N ASN A 229 14.62 -11.86 -1.45
CA ASN A 229 14.78 -13.19 -0.87
C ASN A 229 13.43 -13.71 -0.39
N GLN A 230 12.93 -14.78 -1.00
CA GLN A 230 11.62 -15.33 -0.68
C GLN A 230 11.60 -16.83 -0.49
N TRP A 231 10.66 -17.30 0.33
CA TRP A 231 10.35 -18.72 0.55
C TRP A 231 8.95 -19.06 -0.01
N SER A 232 8.94 -19.93 -1.02
CA SER A 232 7.67 -20.46 -1.60
C SER A 232 6.69 -19.41 -2.14
N ALA A 233 7.15 -18.19 -2.38
CA ALA A 233 6.36 -17.07 -2.85
C ALA A 233 6.77 -16.61 -4.26
N LYS A 234 6.00 -15.71 -4.86
CA LYS A 234 6.20 -15.16 -6.19
C LYS A 234 6.60 -13.70 -6.09
N THR A 235 7.56 -13.28 -6.91
CA THR A 235 7.90 -11.87 -7.08
C THR A 235 7.60 -11.43 -8.51
N LEU A 236 6.89 -10.32 -8.64
CA LEU A 236 6.78 -9.57 -9.88
C LEU A 236 7.53 -8.25 -9.70
N VAL A 237 8.41 -7.92 -10.64
CA VAL A 237 9.16 -6.65 -10.63
C VAL A 237 8.88 -5.93 -11.94
N HIS A 238 8.46 -4.69 -11.83
CA HIS A 238 8.19 -3.80 -12.95
C HIS A 238 9.24 -2.68 -12.97
N VAL A 239 9.94 -2.53 -14.08
CA VAL A 239 10.94 -1.48 -14.29
C VAL A 239 10.62 -0.71 -15.57
N ALA A 240 10.85 0.60 -15.55
CA ALA A 240 10.60 1.44 -16.73
C ALA A 240 11.67 1.22 -17.82
N ASP A 241 12.92 1.02 -17.44
CA ASP A 241 14.05 0.88 -18.38
C ASP A 241 14.94 -0.30 -17.94
N ILE A 242 14.73 -1.44 -18.57
CA ILE A 242 15.44 -2.68 -18.26
C ILE A 242 16.94 -2.62 -18.64
N SER A 243 17.32 -1.76 -19.57
CA SER A 243 18.70 -1.65 -20.03
C SER A 243 19.67 -1.17 -18.94
N LYS A 244 19.14 -0.52 -17.92
CA LYS A 244 19.90 -0.05 -16.74
C LYS A 244 20.20 -1.14 -15.73
N TYR A 245 19.61 -2.32 -15.88
CA TYR A 245 19.71 -3.37 -14.86
C TYR A 245 20.44 -4.62 -15.35
N THR A 246 21.33 -5.13 -14.49
CA THR A 246 21.77 -6.52 -14.54
C THR A 246 20.74 -7.35 -13.78
N VAL A 247 20.06 -8.27 -14.46
CA VAL A 247 19.01 -9.10 -13.86
C VAL A 247 19.56 -10.49 -13.55
N ILE A 248 19.46 -10.90 -12.28
CA ILE A 248 19.83 -12.23 -11.80
C ILE A 248 18.59 -12.88 -11.19
N ASN A 249 17.85 -13.64 -11.97
CA ASN A 249 16.64 -14.31 -11.53
C ASN A 249 16.89 -15.80 -11.25
N LYS A 250 16.92 -16.18 -9.99
CA LYS A 250 17.04 -17.57 -9.51
C LYS A 250 15.70 -18.15 -9.08
N GLY A 251 14.62 -17.38 -9.20
CA GLY A 251 13.27 -17.76 -8.81
C GLY A 251 12.51 -18.50 -9.90
N ARG A 252 11.90 -19.65 -9.58
CA ARG A 252 11.10 -20.41 -10.55
C ARG A 252 9.76 -19.76 -10.91
N LYS A 253 9.20 -18.95 -10.02
CA LYS A 253 7.89 -18.29 -10.15
C LYS A 253 8.02 -16.77 -10.24
N CYS A 254 9.24 -16.24 -10.30
CA CYS A 254 9.50 -14.82 -10.24
C CYS A 254 9.72 -14.27 -11.64
N LYS A 255 9.25 -13.06 -11.88
CA LYS A 255 9.29 -12.43 -13.20
C LYS A 255 9.68 -10.97 -13.09
N VAL A 256 10.45 -10.49 -14.07
CA VAL A 256 10.79 -9.08 -14.26
C VAL A 256 10.14 -8.60 -15.54
N TYR A 257 9.34 -7.55 -15.44
CA TYR A 257 8.62 -6.94 -16.56
C TYR A 257 9.16 -5.54 -16.86
N TYR A 258 9.15 -5.19 -18.13
CA TYR A 258 9.43 -3.84 -18.62
C TYR A 258 8.53 -3.51 -19.80
N GLU A 259 8.41 -2.25 -20.14
CA GLU A 259 7.66 -1.81 -21.31
C GLU A 259 8.62 -1.41 -22.45
N GLU A 260 8.37 -1.90 -23.66
CA GLU A 260 9.06 -1.53 -24.87
C GLU A 260 8.03 -1.32 -25.98
N ASP A 261 7.99 -0.11 -26.56
CA ASP A 261 7.03 0.29 -27.60
C ASP A 261 5.55 0.04 -27.21
N GLY A 262 5.20 0.22 -25.94
CA GLY A 262 3.84 0.00 -25.43
C GLY A 262 3.46 -1.48 -25.27
N VAL A 263 4.44 -2.39 -25.33
CA VAL A 263 4.25 -3.82 -25.10
C VAL A 263 4.98 -4.23 -23.82
N THR A 264 4.29 -4.93 -22.93
CA THR A 264 4.90 -5.51 -21.73
C THR A 264 5.73 -6.72 -22.09
N CYS A 265 7.02 -6.67 -21.82
CA CYS A 265 8.01 -7.71 -22.07
C CYS A 265 8.49 -8.36 -20.77
N GLU A 266 8.90 -9.62 -20.83
CA GLU A 266 9.48 -10.36 -19.69
C GLU A 266 11.00 -10.51 -19.87
N LYS A 267 11.77 -10.19 -18.82
CA LYS A 267 13.23 -10.42 -18.77
C LYS A 267 13.53 -11.63 -17.89
N THR A 268 14.30 -12.58 -18.41
CA THR A 268 14.68 -13.78 -17.64
C THR A 268 15.92 -13.55 -16.77
N SER A 269 17.08 -13.40 -17.37
CA SER A 269 18.33 -13.02 -16.71
C SER A 269 19.27 -12.43 -17.75
N ASP A 270 20.05 -11.41 -17.34
CA ASP A 270 21.03 -10.78 -18.22
C ASP A 270 22.09 -10.04 -17.38
N VAL A 271 23.23 -9.71 -17.99
CA VAL A 271 24.36 -9.04 -17.33
C VAL A 271 24.79 -7.84 -18.18
N ASN A 272 23.97 -6.79 -18.24
CA ASN A 272 24.23 -5.65 -19.15
C ASN A 272 24.04 -4.25 -18.53
N GLY A 273 23.51 -4.13 -17.32
CA GLY A 273 23.21 -2.83 -16.69
C GLY A 273 24.18 -2.45 -15.57
N GLU A 274 24.20 -1.18 -15.21
CA GLU A 274 24.98 -0.63 -14.09
C GLU A 274 24.35 -0.96 -12.73
N ASN A 275 23.03 -1.08 -12.67
CA ASN A 275 22.28 -1.42 -11.46
C ASN A 275 22.06 -2.93 -11.38
N ILE A 276 21.82 -3.46 -10.19
CA ILE A 276 21.65 -4.89 -9.96
C ILE A 276 20.25 -5.19 -9.45
N LEU A 277 19.59 -6.16 -10.09
CA LEU A 277 18.32 -6.72 -9.65
C LEU A 277 18.48 -8.22 -9.45
N THR A 278 18.43 -8.69 -8.20
CA THR A 278 18.56 -10.11 -7.85
C THR A 278 17.28 -10.63 -7.22
N ILE A 279 16.75 -11.74 -7.74
CA ILE A 279 15.63 -12.44 -7.13
C ILE A 279 16.09 -13.85 -6.76
N THR A 280 16.02 -14.17 -5.49
CA THR A 280 16.41 -15.47 -4.95
C THR A 280 15.21 -16.17 -4.33
N TYR A 281 15.03 -17.44 -4.65
CA TYR A 281 13.95 -18.26 -4.14
C TYR A 281 14.53 -19.43 -3.35
N TYR A 282 14.11 -19.55 -2.10
CA TYR A 282 14.50 -20.66 -1.23
C TYR A 282 13.38 -21.70 -1.17
N HIS A 283 13.71 -22.96 -1.45
CA HIS A 283 12.84 -24.09 -1.16
C HIS A 283 13.04 -24.51 0.30
N LEU A 284 11.93 -24.64 1.01
CA LEU A 284 11.89 -25.47 2.23
C LEU A 284 11.72 -26.93 1.85
#